data_3fcc774ec0384d11b759a1a25530137a
#
_entry.id   3fcc774ec0384d11b759a1a25530137a
#
_cell.length_a   1.000
_cell.length_b   1.000
_cell.length_c   1.000
_cell.angle_alpha   90.00
_cell.angle_beta   90.00
_cell.angle_gamma   90.00
#
_symmetry.space_group_name_H-M   'P 1'
#
loop_
_entity.id
_entity.type
_entity.pdbx_description
1 polymer ?
#
loop_
_entity_poly.entity_id
_entity_poly.type
_entity_poly.pdbx_seq_one_letter_code
_entity_poly.pdbx_strand_id
1 'polypeptide(L)'
;ARRFQSGFAAGISGDPEDTEKHPWDMFELSKHPDNLLRFVDDDIPGLTTPWVYCGMLFATFCWHVEDHYLASVNYAHKGSAKTWYGIPGSDAEKFEAIAKTAVPSLFKENPDKLHHITMLVPPGQLIENKIKIVKLVQKPGDFVVTFPRAYHSGFSHGFNVGEAVNFAPVDWIEMGRVACRNYVKGNGKRNAVFAHDRVVVTAAKSLKKIFETTKSRGKWMAHMSRVLRTDLETLADELENWQSILNGKQRGDGFIKGDPLRFYKCQNIPEMDGPEDCCVVCKAMPFAAVVRCECEFGRSFARCLQHWNRGCDCKQRHRMVEMRMEVDELRALAKSLEL
;
A
#
# COMPACT_ATOMS: atom_id res chain seq x y z
N ALA A 1 -26.67 15.79 5.27
CA ALA A 1 -26.32 15.47 3.89
C ALA A 1 -26.15 13.95 3.78
N ARG A 2 -26.95 13.25 2.96
CA ARG A 2 -26.77 11.81 2.70
C ARG A 2 -25.61 11.63 1.73
N ARG A 3 -24.63 10.85 2.16
CA ARG A 3 -23.50 10.45 1.34
C ARG A 3 -23.99 9.39 0.35
N PHE A 4 -24.13 9.73 -0.92
CA PHE A 4 -24.25 8.74 -1.98
C PHE A 4 -22.84 8.45 -2.50
N GLN A 5 -22.28 7.36 -2.05
CA GLN A 5 -21.16 6.70 -2.71
C GLN A 5 -21.79 5.53 -3.47
N SER A 6 -22.07 5.70 -4.74
CA SER A 6 -22.39 4.57 -5.60
C SER A 6 -21.06 4.15 -6.25
N GLY A 7 -20.50 3.06 -5.76
CA GLY A 7 -19.43 2.39 -6.48
C GLY A 7 -20.00 1.77 -7.75
N PHE A 8 -19.79 2.39 -8.87
CA PHE A 8 -19.87 1.79 -10.18
C PHE A 8 -18.54 2.04 -10.87
N ALA A 9 -17.72 1.02 -10.95
CA ALA A 9 -16.66 0.94 -11.93
C ALA A 9 -17.32 0.80 -13.30
N ALA A 10 -17.60 1.89 -13.96
CA ALA A 10 -17.84 1.89 -15.38
C ALA A 10 -16.66 2.63 -15.98
N GLY A 11 -15.72 1.90 -16.55
CA GLY A 11 -14.84 2.48 -17.56
C GLY A 11 -15.73 3.06 -18.65
N ILE A 12 -16.03 4.34 -18.58
CA ILE A 12 -16.54 5.09 -19.70
C ILE A 12 -15.30 5.51 -20.44
N SER A 13 -14.75 4.62 -21.24
CA SER A 13 -13.98 5.05 -22.40
C SER A 13 -14.94 5.94 -23.19
N GLY A 14 -14.47 7.13 -23.58
CA GLY A 14 -15.18 7.91 -24.59
C GLY A 14 -15.54 7.01 -25.75
N ASP A 15 -16.42 7.46 -26.60
CA ASP A 15 -16.98 6.84 -27.79
C ASP A 15 -16.48 5.41 -28.09
N PRO A 16 -17.36 4.36 -28.09
CA PRO A 16 -16.99 2.98 -28.43
C PRO A 16 -16.31 2.83 -29.79
N GLU A 17 -16.37 3.84 -30.66
CA GLU A 17 -15.72 3.89 -31.96
C GLU A 17 -14.30 4.49 -31.91
N ASP A 18 -13.87 5.09 -30.74
CA ASP A 18 -12.52 5.59 -30.58
C ASP A 18 -11.57 4.43 -30.21
N THR A 19 -10.97 3.84 -31.22
CA THR A 19 -10.02 2.73 -31.06
C THR A 19 -8.62 3.17 -30.62
N GLU A 20 -8.35 4.47 -30.56
CA GLU A 20 -7.09 5.01 -30.04
C GLU A 20 -7.15 5.15 -28.52
N LYS A 21 -6.39 4.29 -27.82
CA LYS A 21 -6.22 4.36 -26.36
C LYS A 21 -5.58 5.69 -25.97
N HIS A 22 -6.35 6.53 -25.30
CA HIS A 22 -5.85 7.81 -24.83
C HIS A 22 -4.84 7.60 -23.68
N PRO A 23 -3.66 8.27 -23.66
CA PRO A 23 -2.66 8.10 -22.60
C PRO A 23 -3.17 8.41 -21.18
N TRP A 24 -4.26 9.16 -21.07
CA TRP A 24 -4.93 9.50 -19.82
C TRP A 24 -6.19 8.65 -19.55
N ASP A 25 -6.36 7.55 -20.25
CA ASP A 25 -7.39 6.59 -19.93
C ASP A 25 -7.04 5.92 -18.58
N MET A 26 -7.87 6.20 -17.58
CA MET A 26 -7.62 5.71 -16.23
C MET A 26 -7.74 4.20 -16.11
N PHE A 27 -8.51 3.56 -16.99
CA PHE A 27 -8.62 2.11 -17.03
C PHE A 27 -7.33 1.44 -17.51
N GLU A 28 -6.61 2.09 -18.45
CA GLU A 28 -5.33 1.61 -18.93
C GLU A 28 -4.16 2.02 -18.04
N LEU A 29 -4.36 3.00 -17.14
CA LEU A 29 -3.30 3.51 -16.26
C LEU A 29 -2.73 2.41 -15.35
N SER A 30 -3.58 1.52 -14.79
CA SER A 30 -3.12 0.42 -13.95
C SER A 30 -2.23 -0.58 -14.69
N LYS A 31 -2.42 -0.70 -16.00
CA LYS A 31 -1.66 -1.60 -16.90
C LYS A 31 -0.42 -0.94 -17.51
N HIS A 32 -0.25 0.37 -17.29
CA HIS A 32 0.85 1.11 -17.88
C HIS A 32 2.22 0.51 -17.48
N PRO A 33 3.20 0.41 -18.39
CA PRO A 33 4.52 -0.18 -18.09
C PRO A 33 5.23 0.42 -16.89
N ASP A 34 5.02 1.70 -16.60
CA ASP A 34 5.65 2.42 -15.49
C ASP A 34 4.82 2.38 -14.20
N ASN A 35 3.67 1.73 -14.21
CA ASN A 35 2.82 1.56 -13.04
C ASN A 35 3.04 0.18 -12.41
N LEU A 36 3.55 0.14 -11.18
CA LEU A 36 3.82 -1.11 -10.47
C LEU A 36 2.55 -1.87 -10.06
N LEU A 37 1.38 -1.21 -10.05
CA LEU A 37 0.11 -1.89 -9.77
C LEU A 37 -0.26 -2.93 -10.84
N ARG A 38 0.35 -2.88 -12.03
CA ARG A 38 0.22 -3.93 -13.05
C ARG A 38 0.69 -5.32 -12.59
N PHE A 39 1.40 -5.39 -11.46
CA PHE A 39 1.86 -6.63 -10.82
C PHE A 39 0.98 -7.06 -9.64
N VAL A 40 -0.14 -6.39 -9.46
CA VAL A 40 -1.25 -6.81 -8.58
C VAL A 40 -2.23 -7.57 -9.46
N ASP A 41 -2.45 -8.84 -9.16
CA ASP A 41 -3.24 -9.73 -10.02
C ASP A 41 -4.76 -9.46 -9.90
N ASP A 42 -5.20 -8.86 -8.79
CA ASP A 42 -6.61 -8.63 -8.50
C ASP A 42 -7.15 -7.33 -9.12
N ASP A 43 -8.39 -7.39 -9.58
CA ASP A 43 -9.19 -6.20 -9.91
C ASP A 43 -9.73 -5.57 -8.62
N ILE A 44 -8.96 -4.64 -8.04
CA ILE A 44 -9.32 -3.93 -6.82
C ILE A 44 -9.94 -2.58 -7.19
N PRO A 45 -11.25 -2.39 -6.96
CA PRO A 45 -11.95 -1.16 -7.33
C PRO A 45 -11.36 0.09 -6.64
N GLY A 46 -11.09 1.13 -7.41
CA GLY A 46 -10.43 2.36 -6.96
C GLY A 46 -8.91 2.28 -6.93
N LEU A 47 -8.31 1.07 -7.02
CA LEU A 47 -6.87 0.85 -6.94
C LEU A 47 -6.30 0.39 -8.29
N THR A 48 -6.74 -0.76 -8.83
CA THR A 48 -6.34 -1.26 -10.14
C THR A 48 -7.38 -0.99 -11.23
N THR A 49 -8.61 -0.68 -10.84
CA THR A 49 -9.69 -0.25 -11.72
C THR A 49 -10.30 1.06 -11.23
N PRO A 50 -10.62 2.03 -12.11
CA PRO A 50 -11.12 3.32 -11.68
C PRO A 50 -12.52 3.24 -11.05
N TRP A 51 -12.80 4.19 -10.16
CA TRP A 51 -14.11 4.40 -9.56
C TRP A 51 -14.71 5.72 -10.03
N VAL A 52 -16.01 5.71 -10.32
CA VAL A 52 -16.81 6.90 -10.59
C VAL A 52 -17.43 7.39 -9.29
N TYR A 53 -17.31 8.70 -9.04
CA TYR A 53 -17.82 9.38 -7.86
C TYR A 53 -18.86 10.42 -8.27
N CYS A 54 -20.08 10.28 -7.77
CA CYS A 54 -21.11 11.30 -7.90
C CYS A 54 -21.19 12.11 -6.61
N GLY A 55 -20.86 13.40 -6.69
CA GLY A 55 -20.89 14.33 -5.58
C GLY A 55 -22.11 15.24 -5.60
N MET A 56 -22.50 15.74 -4.43
CA MET A 56 -23.52 16.78 -4.25
C MET A 56 -22.91 17.94 -3.45
N LEU A 57 -23.68 19.03 -3.31
CA LEU A 57 -23.25 20.18 -2.51
C LEU A 57 -22.77 19.73 -1.12
N PHE A 58 -21.56 20.16 -0.75
CA PHE A 58 -20.87 19.82 0.50
C PHE A 58 -20.60 18.31 0.71
N ALA A 59 -20.73 17.47 -0.31
CA ALA A 59 -20.18 16.12 -0.25
C ALA A 59 -18.67 16.22 0.00
N THR A 60 -18.22 15.69 1.15
CA THR A 60 -16.88 15.90 1.69
C THR A 60 -16.10 14.59 1.72
N PHE A 61 -14.85 14.64 1.29
CA PHE A 61 -13.86 13.62 1.60
C PHE A 61 -12.92 14.16 2.68
N CYS A 62 -12.77 13.39 3.74
CA CYS A 62 -12.02 13.79 4.92
C CYS A 62 -10.54 13.60 4.75
N TRP A 63 -9.72 14.13 5.66
CA TRP A 63 -8.27 13.96 5.62
C TRP A 63 -7.90 12.47 5.63
N HIS A 64 -7.24 12.02 4.57
CA HIS A 64 -6.78 10.65 4.40
C HIS A 64 -5.55 10.60 3.51
N VAL A 65 -4.83 9.52 3.57
CA VAL A 65 -3.85 9.06 2.60
C VAL A 65 -4.37 7.80 1.94
N GLU A 66 -3.92 7.54 0.73
CA GLU A 66 -4.27 6.34 -0.02
C GLU A 66 -3.78 5.05 0.65
N ASP A 67 -4.41 3.92 0.33
CA ASP A 67 -3.93 2.61 0.73
C ASP A 67 -2.49 2.41 0.26
N HIS A 68 -1.69 1.72 1.07
CA HIS A 68 -0.26 1.54 0.83
C HIS A 68 0.52 2.83 0.54
N TYR A 69 -0.01 4.01 0.93
CA TYR A 69 0.54 5.32 0.59
C TYR A 69 0.75 5.51 -0.92
N LEU A 70 -0.13 4.93 -1.73
CA LEU A 70 -0.12 5.07 -3.18
C LEU A 70 -0.28 6.53 -3.61
N ALA A 71 0.09 6.81 -4.84
CA ALA A 71 -0.37 7.99 -5.54
C ALA A 71 -1.79 7.77 -6.08
N SER A 72 -2.52 8.84 -6.33
CA SER A 72 -3.83 8.78 -6.99
C SER A 72 -3.99 9.87 -8.03
N VAL A 73 -4.85 9.59 -8.99
CA VAL A 73 -5.30 10.58 -9.98
C VAL A 73 -6.83 10.65 -9.93
N ASN A 74 -7.35 11.89 -9.96
CA ASN A 74 -8.78 12.17 -9.99
C ASN A 74 -9.07 13.10 -11.16
N TYR A 75 -10.02 12.74 -12.00
CA TYR A 75 -10.50 13.52 -13.12
C TYR A 75 -11.92 14.02 -12.87
N ALA A 76 -12.17 15.29 -13.13
CA ALA A 76 -13.52 15.86 -13.05
C ALA A 76 -14.18 15.83 -14.43
N HIS A 77 -15.16 14.94 -14.61
CA HIS A 77 -15.88 14.82 -15.88
C HIS A 77 -16.83 15.99 -16.14
N LYS A 78 -17.69 16.31 -15.17
CA LYS A 78 -18.70 17.37 -15.33
C LYS A 78 -19.29 17.85 -14.00
N GLY A 79 -19.99 18.95 -14.03
CA GLY A 79 -20.75 19.51 -12.92
C GLY A 79 -20.00 20.60 -12.17
N SER A 80 -20.28 20.73 -10.87
CA SER A 80 -19.69 21.76 -10.02
C SER A 80 -18.25 21.42 -9.63
N ALA A 81 -17.45 22.42 -9.34
CA ALA A 81 -16.09 22.28 -8.90
C ALA A 81 -15.96 21.55 -7.56
N LYS A 82 -14.74 21.07 -7.26
CA LYS A 82 -14.34 20.58 -5.92
C LYS A 82 -13.20 21.44 -5.38
N THR A 83 -13.28 21.82 -4.12
CA THR A 83 -12.12 22.35 -3.40
C THR A 83 -11.34 21.19 -2.82
N TRP A 84 -10.03 21.23 -3.01
CA TRP A 84 -9.06 20.28 -2.45
C TRP A 84 -8.11 21.02 -1.52
N TYR A 85 -7.73 20.35 -0.44
CA TYR A 85 -6.63 20.71 0.43
C TYR A 85 -5.65 19.54 0.46
N GLY A 86 -4.36 19.85 0.37
CA GLY A 86 -3.29 18.86 0.38
C GLY A 86 -2.21 19.21 1.39
N ILE A 87 -1.63 18.18 2.02
CA ILE A 87 -0.47 18.28 2.90
C ILE A 87 0.63 17.43 2.27
N PRO A 88 1.81 18.00 1.99
CA PRO A 88 2.93 17.22 1.45
C PRO A 88 3.28 16.02 2.34
N GLY A 89 3.68 14.91 1.74
CA GLY A 89 4.06 13.69 2.47
C GLY A 89 5.16 13.93 3.52
N SER A 90 6.04 14.91 3.29
CA SER A 90 7.05 15.34 4.27
C SER A 90 6.49 15.90 5.59
N ASP A 91 5.27 16.42 5.58
CA ASP A 91 4.60 16.95 6.77
C ASP A 91 3.56 15.95 7.35
N ALA A 92 3.45 14.74 6.79
CA ALA A 92 2.48 13.74 7.22
C ALA A 92 2.59 13.39 8.72
N GLU A 93 3.80 13.17 9.22
CA GLU A 93 4.02 12.83 10.64
C GLU A 93 3.63 13.98 11.58
N LYS A 94 3.89 15.23 11.19
CA LYS A 94 3.46 16.40 11.95
C LYS A 94 1.93 16.48 11.99
N PHE A 95 1.28 16.25 10.85
CA PHE A 95 -0.17 16.21 10.78
C PHE A 95 -0.75 15.11 11.66
N GLU A 96 -0.19 13.90 11.62
CA GLU A 96 -0.60 12.76 12.44
C GLU A 96 -0.47 13.07 13.95
N ALA A 97 0.62 13.76 14.35
CA ALA A 97 0.82 14.18 15.74
C ALA A 97 -0.23 15.21 16.18
N ILE A 98 -0.51 16.22 15.36
CA ILE A 98 -1.52 17.24 15.65
C ILE A 98 -2.92 16.63 15.70
N ALA A 99 -3.25 15.76 14.77
CA ALA A 99 -4.52 15.08 14.75
C ALA A 99 -4.77 14.26 16.04
N LYS A 100 -3.73 13.58 16.54
CA LYS A 100 -3.78 12.84 17.81
C LYS A 100 -4.00 13.77 19.01
N THR A 101 -3.41 14.95 19.01
CA THR A 101 -3.59 15.92 20.10
C THR A 101 -4.92 16.65 20.04
N ALA A 102 -5.49 16.85 18.85
CA ALA A 102 -6.76 17.51 18.67
C ALA A 102 -7.96 16.70 19.20
N VAL A 103 -7.87 15.36 19.18
CA VAL A 103 -8.97 14.46 19.63
C VAL A 103 -8.40 13.26 20.42
N PRO A 104 -7.82 13.49 21.60
CA PRO A 104 -7.12 12.43 22.37
C PRO A 104 -8.00 11.23 22.72
N SER A 105 -9.30 11.46 23.01
CA SER A 105 -10.24 10.38 23.36
C SER A 105 -10.40 9.35 22.24
N LEU A 106 -10.41 9.80 20.99
CA LEU A 106 -10.52 8.92 19.82
C LEU A 106 -9.31 8.01 19.67
N PHE A 107 -8.11 8.51 20.00
CA PHE A 107 -6.85 7.75 19.85
C PHE A 107 -6.53 6.85 21.04
N LYS A 108 -7.12 7.11 22.23
CA LYS A 108 -7.02 6.20 23.39
C LYS A 108 -7.65 4.85 23.11
N GLU A 109 -8.79 4.82 22.43
CA GLU A 109 -9.47 3.58 22.08
C GLU A 109 -8.87 2.89 20.86
N ASN A 110 -8.29 3.68 19.96
CA ASN A 110 -7.76 3.20 18.69
C ASN A 110 -6.67 4.11 18.14
N PRO A 111 -5.37 3.78 18.32
CA PRO A 111 -4.25 4.56 17.80
C PRO A 111 -4.27 4.78 16.28
N ASP A 112 -4.94 3.88 15.52
CA ASP A 112 -5.01 3.93 14.05
C ASP A 112 -6.26 4.62 13.51
N LYS A 113 -7.02 5.26 14.40
CA LYS A 113 -8.25 5.93 13.99
C LYS A 113 -8.10 6.99 12.89
N LEU A 114 -6.91 7.54 12.70
CA LEU A 114 -6.62 8.44 11.55
C LEU A 114 -6.92 7.79 10.20
N HIS A 115 -6.77 6.48 10.09
CA HIS A 115 -7.02 5.74 8.87
C HIS A 115 -8.49 5.30 8.69
N HIS A 116 -9.29 5.40 9.75
CA HIS A 116 -10.70 4.97 9.76
C HIS A 116 -11.69 6.11 9.93
N ILE A 117 -11.21 7.33 10.20
CA ILE A 117 -12.10 8.42 10.54
C ILE A 117 -12.19 9.43 9.43
N THR A 118 -13.43 9.76 9.24
CA THR A 118 -13.93 11.00 8.71
C THR A 118 -13.56 12.17 9.64
N MET A 119 -12.27 12.51 9.78
CA MET A 119 -11.86 13.66 10.56
C MET A 119 -11.68 14.88 9.65
N LEU A 120 -12.35 15.95 10.02
CA LEU A 120 -12.17 17.26 9.42
C LEU A 120 -11.41 18.14 10.42
N VAL A 121 -10.15 18.40 10.14
CA VAL A 121 -9.37 19.44 10.82
C VAL A 121 -9.40 20.68 9.92
N PRO A 122 -9.88 21.82 10.40
CA PRO A 122 -9.92 23.04 9.60
C PRO A 122 -8.51 23.43 9.14
N PRO A 123 -8.33 23.81 7.85
CA PRO A 123 -7.02 24.22 7.34
C PRO A 123 -6.35 25.33 8.15
N GLY A 124 -7.14 26.31 8.69
CA GLY A 124 -6.61 27.38 9.54
C GLY A 124 -5.88 26.86 10.77
N GLN A 125 -6.46 25.86 11.46
CA GLN A 125 -5.82 25.24 12.63
C GLN A 125 -4.52 24.53 12.27
N LEU A 126 -4.41 23.95 11.10
CA LEU A 126 -3.19 23.29 10.63
C LEU A 126 -2.11 24.30 10.27
N ILE A 127 -2.49 25.44 9.69
CA ILE A 127 -1.58 26.55 9.37
C ILE A 127 -0.99 27.16 10.66
N GLU A 128 -1.81 27.38 11.69
CA GLU A 128 -1.36 27.84 13.01
C GLU A 128 -0.30 26.90 13.62
N ASN A 129 -0.42 25.61 13.34
CA ASN A 129 0.56 24.59 13.74
C ASN A 129 1.72 24.41 12.73
N LYS A 130 1.92 25.36 11.82
CA LYS A 130 3.04 25.39 10.86
C LYS A 130 3.08 24.19 9.89
N ILE A 131 1.91 23.64 9.55
CA ILE A 131 1.80 22.64 8.48
C ILE A 131 1.62 23.36 7.14
N LYS A 132 2.38 22.92 6.15
CA LYS A 132 2.20 23.39 4.77
C LYS A 132 0.91 22.83 4.19
N ILE A 133 0.02 23.72 3.75
CA ILE A 133 -1.22 23.33 3.08
C ILE A 133 -1.26 23.92 1.68
N VAL A 134 -1.58 23.06 0.73
CA VAL A 134 -1.90 23.46 -0.65
C VAL A 134 -3.41 23.46 -0.79
N LYS A 135 -3.98 24.47 -1.45
CA LYS A 135 -5.38 24.55 -1.82
C LYS A 135 -5.50 24.69 -3.34
N LEU A 136 -6.43 23.95 -3.92
CA LEU A 136 -6.82 24.09 -5.31
C LEU A 136 -8.33 23.92 -5.49
N VAL A 137 -8.85 24.40 -6.62
CA VAL A 137 -10.24 24.21 -7.03
C VAL A 137 -10.22 23.49 -8.37
N GLN A 138 -10.62 22.22 -8.35
CA GLN A 138 -10.74 21.37 -9.52
C GLN A 138 -12.03 21.67 -10.25
N LYS A 139 -11.95 21.96 -11.54
CA LYS A 139 -13.08 22.18 -12.44
C LYS A 139 -13.25 20.99 -13.40
N PRO A 140 -14.40 20.87 -14.09
CA PRO A 140 -14.55 19.91 -15.18
C PRO A 140 -13.41 20.00 -16.19
N GLY A 141 -12.81 18.86 -16.55
CA GLY A 141 -11.63 18.76 -17.40
C GLY A 141 -10.29 18.77 -16.67
N ASP A 142 -10.26 19.07 -15.36
CA ASP A 142 -9.04 19.11 -14.59
C ASP A 142 -8.70 17.72 -14.03
N PHE A 143 -7.40 17.38 -14.05
CA PHE A 143 -6.82 16.29 -13.28
C PHE A 143 -6.23 16.82 -11.99
N VAL A 144 -6.44 16.09 -10.90
CA VAL A 144 -5.75 16.28 -9.62
C VAL A 144 -4.95 15.03 -9.33
N VAL A 145 -3.65 15.20 -9.08
CA VAL A 145 -2.74 14.11 -8.71
C VAL A 145 -2.35 14.27 -7.24
N THR A 146 -2.50 13.21 -6.46
CA THR A 146 -1.96 13.14 -5.09
C THR A 146 -0.71 12.27 -5.08
N PHE A 147 0.32 12.72 -4.38
CA PHE A 147 1.59 12.02 -4.29
C PHE A 147 1.62 11.03 -3.11
N PRO A 148 2.57 10.06 -3.11
CA PRO A 148 2.69 9.10 -2.03
C PRO A 148 2.71 9.74 -0.63
N ARG A 149 1.87 9.20 0.27
CA ARG A 149 1.69 9.66 1.66
C ARG A 149 1.23 11.13 1.80
N ALA A 150 0.74 11.76 0.73
CA ALA A 150 0.18 13.11 0.81
C ALA A 150 -1.25 13.07 1.36
N TYR A 151 -1.44 13.63 2.57
CA TYR A 151 -2.79 13.79 3.13
C TYR A 151 -3.60 14.76 2.29
N HIS A 152 -4.83 14.40 1.99
CA HIS A 152 -5.72 15.28 1.24
C HIS A 152 -7.16 15.19 1.74
N SER A 153 -7.88 16.29 1.53
CA SER A 153 -9.27 16.49 1.97
C SER A 153 -9.94 17.50 1.06
N GLY A 154 -11.27 17.54 1.05
CA GLY A 154 -11.98 18.53 0.26
C GLY A 154 -13.48 18.34 0.24
N PHE A 155 -14.16 19.15 -0.58
CA PHE A 155 -15.62 19.12 -0.70
C PHE A 155 -16.09 19.59 -2.08
N SER A 156 -17.26 19.12 -2.46
CA SER A 156 -17.94 19.49 -3.70
C SER A 156 -18.77 20.76 -3.54
N HIS A 157 -18.76 21.63 -4.56
CA HIS A 157 -19.54 22.87 -4.59
C HIS A 157 -21.00 22.67 -5.08
N GLY A 158 -21.33 21.49 -5.53
CA GLY A 158 -22.62 21.09 -6.05
C GLY A 158 -22.57 19.71 -6.67
N PHE A 159 -23.56 19.36 -7.49
CA PHE A 159 -23.53 18.11 -8.22
C PHE A 159 -22.34 18.04 -9.16
N ASN A 160 -21.58 16.94 -9.11
CA ASN A 160 -20.47 16.67 -10.00
C ASN A 160 -20.29 15.16 -10.22
N VAL A 161 -19.58 14.83 -11.29
CA VAL A 161 -19.15 13.48 -11.61
C VAL A 161 -17.64 13.52 -11.80
N GLY A 162 -16.95 12.67 -11.07
CA GLY A 162 -15.49 12.49 -11.16
C GLY A 162 -15.14 11.02 -11.20
N GLU A 163 -13.94 10.75 -11.63
CA GLU A 163 -13.36 9.41 -11.71
C GLU A 163 -11.99 9.42 -11.05
N ALA A 164 -11.63 8.35 -10.35
CA ALA A 164 -10.33 8.27 -9.69
C ALA A 164 -9.80 6.84 -9.68
N VAL A 165 -8.47 6.75 -9.72
CA VAL A 165 -7.73 5.50 -9.58
C VAL A 165 -6.39 5.75 -8.91
N ASN A 166 -5.87 4.74 -8.20
CA ASN A 166 -4.51 4.78 -7.66
C ASN A 166 -3.49 4.39 -8.73
N PHE A 167 -2.25 4.79 -8.50
CA PHE A 167 -1.12 4.34 -9.30
C PHE A 167 0.17 4.30 -8.46
N ALA A 168 1.12 3.49 -8.87
CA ALA A 168 2.38 3.27 -8.17
C ALA A 168 3.57 3.48 -9.10
N PRO A 169 4.13 4.72 -9.18
CA PRO A 169 5.41 4.91 -9.84
C PRO A 169 6.53 4.21 -9.05
N VAL A 170 7.68 3.97 -9.67
CA VAL A 170 8.79 3.28 -9.01
C VAL A 170 9.23 3.96 -7.70
N ASP A 171 9.16 5.27 -7.62
CA ASP A 171 9.50 6.05 -6.42
C ASP A 171 8.52 5.82 -5.24
N TRP A 172 7.38 5.20 -5.48
CA TRP A 172 6.45 4.80 -4.43
C TRP A 172 6.97 3.64 -3.57
N ILE A 173 7.87 2.80 -4.08
CA ILE A 173 8.32 1.56 -3.40
C ILE A 173 8.76 1.83 -1.96
N GLU A 174 9.56 2.88 -1.73
CA GLU A 174 10.01 3.25 -0.38
C GLU A 174 8.82 3.60 0.54
N MET A 175 7.88 4.40 0.05
CA MET A 175 6.68 4.77 0.83
C MET A 175 5.75 3.58 1.05
N GLY A 176 5.64 2.68 0.09
CA GLY A 176 4.93 1.41 0.23
C GLY A 176 5.51 0.54 1.35
N ARG A 177 6.84 0.46 1.46
CA ARG A 177 7.53 -0.23 2.56
C ARG A 177 7.22 0.42 3.92
N VAL A 178 7.22 1.76 3.99
CA VAL A 178 6.81 2.49 5.20
C VAL A 178 5.36 2.18 5.56
N ALA A 179 4.46 2.13 4.59
CA ALA A 179 3.06 1.78 4.82
C ALA A 179 2.93 0.37 5.40
N CYS A 180 3.65 -0.62 4.86
CA CYS A 180 3.65 -1.99 5.39
C CYS A 180 4.09 -2.05 6.85
N ARG A 181 5.16 -1.34 7.20
CA ARG A 181 5.62 -1.24 8.60
C ARG A 181 4.56 -0.60 9.50
N ASN A 182 3.80 0.36 8.99
CA ASN A 182 2.73 1.02 9.73
C ASN A 182 1.50 0.11 9.88
N TYR A 183 1.14 -0.71 8.87
CA TYR A 183 0.13 -1.76 9.02
C TYR A 183 0.50 -2.74 10.16
N VAL A 184 1.77 -3.15 10.23
CA VAL A 184 2.23 -4.06 11.29
C VAL A 184 2.12 -3.43 12.68
N LYS A 185 2.43 -2.14 12.84
CA LYS A 185 2.32 -1.39 14.10
C LYS A 185 0.86 -1.13 14.51
N GLY A 186 -0.04 -1.09 13.55
CA GLY A 186 -1.42 -0.61 13.72
C GLY A 186 -2.41 -1.57 14.40
N ASN A 187 -1.97 -2.71 14.95
CA ASN A 187 -2.81 -3.68 15.69
C ASN A 187 -4.05 -4.20 14.94
N GLY A 188 -3.97 -4.33 13.62
CA GLY A 188 -4.97 -5.06 12.84
C GLY A 188 -6.26 -4.31 12.49
N LYS A 189 -6.24 -3.00 12.53
CA LYS A 189 -7.42 -2.18 12.27
C LYS A 189 -7.56 -1.73 10.81
N ARG A 190 -6.55 -1.94 9.98
CA ARG A 190 -6.58 -1.71 8.54
C ARG A 190 -5.99 -2.93 7.82
N ASN A 191 -6.74 -3.49 6.89
CA ASN A 191 -6.24 -4.59 6.07
C ASN A 191 -5.30 -4.03 4.98
N ALA A 192 -4.17 -4.70 4.78
CA ALA A 192 -3.42 -4.53 3.54
C ALA A 192 -4.28 -5.04 2.37
N VAL A 193 -4.24 -4.34 1.26
CA VAL A 193 -5.04 -4.69 0.07
C VAL A 193 -4.26 -5.54 -0.93
N PHE A 194 -2.94 -5.56 -0.82
CA PHE A 194 -2.05 -6.46 -1.55
C PHE A 194 -0.71 -6.64 -0.81
N ALA A 195 0.08 -7.62 -1.22
CA ALA A 195 1.40 -7.88 -0.66
C ALA A 195 2.46 -7.01 -1.37
N HIS A 196 2.97 -5.96 -0.71
CA HIS A 196 4.01 -5.07 -1.23
C HIS A 196 5.24 -5.85 -1.72
N ASP A 197 5.75 -6.80 -0.92
CA ASP A 197 6.95 -7.57 -1.27
C ASP A 197 6.74 -8.41 -2.54
N ARG A 198 5.52 -8.93 -2.76
CA ARG A 198 5.17 -9.65 -4.00
C ARG A 198 5.27 -8.74 -5.21
N VAL A 199 4.74 -7.52 -5.12
CA VAL A 199 4.83 -6.51 -6.21
C VAL A 199 6.29 -6.21 -6.54
N VAL A 200 7.13 -5.96 -5.52
CA VAL A 200 8.56 -5.67 -5.70
C VAL A 200 9.30 -6.84 -6.34
N VAL A 201 9.11 -8.06 -5.83
CA VAL A 201 9.74 -9.27 -6.37
C VAL A 201 9.31 -9.53 -7.80
N THR A 202 8.02 -9.36 -8.11
CA THR A 202 7.48 -9.58 -9.45
C THR A 202 8.00 -8.53 -10.44
N ALA A 203 8.04 -7.27 -10.02
CA ALA A 203 8.62 -6.17 -10.81
C ALA A 203 10.11 -6.42 -11.11
N ALA A 204 10.87 -6.86 -10.11
CA ALA A 204 12.29 -7.19 -10.25
C ALA A 204 12.52 -8.35 -11.23
N LYS A 205 11.74 -9.42 -11.12
CA LYS A 205 11.77 -10.56 -12.05
C LYS A 205 11.43 -10.12 -13.48
N SER A 206 10.44 -9.24 -13.64
CA SER A 206 10.07 -8.67 -14.95
C SER A 206 11.21 -7.84 -15.54
N LEU A 207 11.81 -6.95 -14.73
CA LEU A 207 12.93 -6.11 -15.18
C LEU A 207 14.16 -6.96 -15.56
N LYS A 208 14.46 -8.01 -14.79
CA LYS A 208 15.53 -8.96 -15.13
C LYS A 208 15.30 -9.58 -16.51
N LYS A 209 14.10 -10.05 -16.83
CA LYS A 209 13.77 -10.60 -18.14
C LYS A 209 13.98 -9.55 -19.28
N ILE A 210 13.65 -8.29 -19.01
CA ILE A 210 13.92 -7.21 -19.98
C ILE A 210 15.42 -7.05 -20.18
N PHE A 211 16.24 -7.13 -19.15
CA PHE A 211 17.70 -7.04 -19.25
C PHE A 211 18.35 -8.20 -20.04
N GLU A 212 17.73 -9.38 -20.00
CA GLU A 212 18.19 -10.54 -20.77
C GLU A 212 17.90 -10.37 -22.28
N THR A 213 16.86 -9.62 -22.64
CA THR A 213 16.39 -9.46 -24.03
C THR A 213 16.79 -8.13 -24.67
N THR A 214 17.11 -7.10 -23.90
CA THR A 214 17.34 -5.74 -24.37
C THR A 214 18.73 -5.23 -24.01
N LYS A 215 19.52 -4.81 -25.01
CA LYS A 215 20.86 -4.23 -24.78
C LYS A 215 20.80 -2.74 -24.35
N SER A 216 19.76 -2.01 -24.75
CA SER A 216 19.63 -0.58 -24.43
C SER A 216 18.96 -0.40 -23.08
N ARG A 217 19.66 0.26 -22.15
CA ARG A 217 19.20 0.50 -20.80
C ARG A 217 19.07 2.01 -20.57
N GLY A 218 17.86 2.54 -20.83
CA GLY A 218 17.58 3.96 -20.65
C GLY A 218 17.66 4.40 -19.18
N LYS A 219 17.72 5.72 -18.95
CA LYS A 219 17.80 6.32 -17.61
C LYS A 219 16.70 5.83 -16.65
N TRP A 220 15.50 5.62 -17.17
CA TRP A 220 14.37 5.11 -16.41
C TRP A 220 14.61 3.68 -15.88
N MET A 221 15.11 2.78 -16.77
CA MET A 221 15.45 1.40 -16.34
C MET A 221 16.56 1.39 -15.27
N ALA A 222 17.53 2.28 -15.38
CA ALA A 222 18.59 2.42 -14.39
C ALA A 222 18.05 2.91 -13.04
N HIS A 223 17.09 3.83 -13.06
CA HIS A 223 16.43 4.29 -11.84
C HIS A 223 15.59 3.16 -11.20
N MET A 224 14.76 2.49 -11.97
CA MET A 224 13.95 1.36 -11.51
C MET A 224 14.81 0.24 -10.94
N SER A 225 15.90 -0.12 -11.63
CA SER A 225 16.87 -1.11 -11.16
C SER A 225 17.41 -0.76 -9.77
N ARG A 226 17.89 0.47 -9.60
CA ARG A 226 18.44 0.93 -8.32
C ARG A 226 17.41 0.85 -7.20
N VAL A 227 16.20 1.33 -7.41
CA VAL A 227 15.14 1.35 -6.38
C VAL A 227 14.74 -0.07 -6.00
N LEU A 228 14.49 -0.94 -6.98
CA LEU A 228 14.13 -2.34 -6.74
C LEU A 228 15.24 -3.10 -6.01
N ARG A 229 16.51 -2.88 -6.39
CA ARG A 229 17.65 -3.50 -5.69
C ARG A 229 17.68 -3.11 -4.23
N THR A 230 17.63 -1.81 -3.93
CA THR A 230 17.66 -1.32 -2.56
C THR A 230 16.55 -1.91 -1.72
N ASP A 231 15.34 -2.04 -2.27
CA ASP A 231 14.22 -2.61 -1.54
C ASP A 231 14.35 -4.14 -1.35
N LEU A 232 14.86 -4.88 -2.35
CA LEU A 232 15.15 -6.31 -2.24
C LEU A 232 16.25 -6.61 -1.21
N GLU A 233 17.31 -5.80 -1.19
CA GLU A 233 18.38 -5.90 -0.19
C GLU A 233 17.83 -5.65 1.22
N THR A 234 16.99 -4.62 1.37
CA THR A 234 16.30 -4.34 2.64
C THR A 234 15.42 -5.51 3.09
N LEU A 235 14.66 -6.10 2.17
CA LEU A 235 13.83 -7.28 2.46
C LEU A 235 14.66 -8.49 2.85
N ALA A 236 15.79 -8.73 2.16
CA ALA A 236 16.71 -9.81 2.47
C ALA A 236 17.32 -9.68 3.86
N ASP A 237 17.76 -8.46 4.23
CA ASP A 237 18.34 -8.18 5.54
C ASP A 237 17.32 -8.30 6.67
N GLU A 238 16.09 -7.81 6.47
CA GLU A 238 14.99 -8.01 7.41
C GLU A 238 14.68 -9.49 7.62
N LEU A 239 14.65 -10.26 6.55
CA LEU A 239 14.38 -11.71 6.59
C LEU A 239 15.48 -12.48 7.30
N GLU A 240 16.76 -12.20 6.99
CA GLU A 240 17.92 -12.80 7.64
C GLU A 240 17.95 -12.49 9.15
N ASN A 241 17.67 -11.26 9.52
CA ASN A 241 17.55 -10.86 10.93
C ASN A 241 16.47 -11.67 11.66
N TRP A 242 15.28 -11.81 11.05
CA TRP A 242 14.20 -12.61 11.63
C TRP A 242 14.56 -14.10 11.70
N GLN A 243 15.23 -14.66 10.68
CA GLN A 243 15.73 -16.04 10.73
C GLN A 243 16.70 -16.24 11.90
N SER A 244 17.60 -15.28 12.12
CA SER A 244 18.55 -15.33 13.23
C SER A 244 17.86 -15.29 14.59
N ILE A 245 16.85 -14.41 14.76
CA ILE A 245 16.05 -14.31 15.99
C ILE A 245 15.26 -15.61 16.22
N LEU A 246 14.54 -16.10 15.21
CA LEU A 246 13.66 -17.27 15.34
C LEU A 246 14.45 -18.60 15.48
N ASN A 247 15.70 -18.64 15.04
CA ASN A 247 16.65 -19.75 15.28
C ASN A 247 17.37 -19.67 16.64
N GLY A 248 17.09 -18.65 17.47
CA GLY A 248 17.70 -18.47 18.77
C GLY A 248 19.19 -18.03 18.75
N LYS A 249 19.67 -17.54 17.58
CA LYS A 249 21.07 -17.10 17.40
C LYS A 249 21.30 -15.67 17.90
N GLN A 250 20.27 -14.84 17.97
CA GLN A 250 20.34 -13.46 18.49
C GLN A 250 19.48 -13.28 19.73
N ARG A 251 20.03 -12.55 20.72
CA ARG A 251 19.29 -12.07 21.89
C ARG A 251 18.75 -10.67 21.55
N GLY A 252 17.50 -10.57 21.17
CA GLY A 252 16.80 -9.28 21.00
C GLY A 252 15.74 -9.09 22.09
N ASP A 253 15.15 -7.89 22.17
CA ASP A 253 13.97 -7.61 22.99
C ASP A 253 12.78 -8.44 22.51
N GLY A 254 12.60 -9.61 23.05
CA GLY A 254 11.64 -10.62 22.57
C GLY A 254 12.24 -12.01 22.49
N PHE A 255 13.34 -12.24 23.22
CA PHE A 255 14.05 -13.52 23.29
C PHE A 255 13.09 -14.70 23.43
N ILE A 256 13.22 -15.61 22.48
CA ILE A 256 12.49 -16.87 22.46
C ILE A 256 13.11 -17.80 23.52
N LYS A 257 12.47 -17.94 24.67
CA LYS A 257 12.76 -19.04 25.58
C LYS A 257 12.09 -20.29 25.03
N GLY A 258 12.83 -21.15 24.35
CA GLY A 258 12.31 -22.40 23.83
C GLY A 258 13.08 -22.92 22.63
N ASP A 259 12.58 -24.00 22.03
CA ASP A 259 13.16 -24.58 20.84
C ASP A 259 13.04 -23.64 19.63
N PRO A 260 14.01 -23.60 18.71
CA PRO A 260 13.94 -22.81 17.48
C PRO A 260 12.71 -23.20 16.66
N LEU A 261 12.19 -22.25 15.89
CA LEU A 261 11.11 -22.54 14.95
C LEU A 261 11.65 -23.40 13.79
N ARG A 262 10.79 -24.26 13.27
CA ARG A 262 11.08 -25.02 12.06
C ARG A 262 10.85 -24.15 10.84
N PHE A 263 11.82 -24.15 9.93
CA PHE A 263 11.73 -23.47 8.63
C PHE A 263 11.55 -24.51 7.53
N TYR A 264 10.69 -24.22 6.57
CA TYR A 264 10.56 -25.04 5.38
C TYR A 264 10.35 -24.14 4.15
N LYS A 265 10.90 -24.58 3.01
CA LYS A 265 10.75 -23.89 1.73
C LYS A 265 9.39 -24.24 1.14
N CYS A 266 8.60 -23.24 0.79
CA CYS A 266 7.37 -23.41 0.04
C CYS A 266 7.69 -23.74 -1.42
N GLN A 267 7.24 -24.90 -1.90
CA GLN A 267 7.50 -25.33 -3.28
C GLN A 267 6.58 -24.61 -4.27
N ASN A 268 5.31 -24.39 -3.88
CA ASN A 268 4.32 -23.70 -4.69
C ASN A 268 3.81 -22.50 -3.88
N ILE A 269 4.17 -21.31 -4.28
CA ILE A 269 3.66 -20.08 -3.66
C ILE A 269 2.18 -19.96 -4.06
N PRO A 270 1.25 -20.02 -3.11
CA PRO A 270 -0.18 -19.90 -3.43
C PRO A 270 -0.49 -18.50 -3.98
N GLU A 271 -1.56 -18.39 -4.72
CA GLU A 271 -2.18 -17.10 -4.98
C GLU A 271 -2.56 -16.45 -3.64
N MET A 272 -2.36 -15.14 -3.54
CA MET A 272 -2.56 -14.40 -2.29
C MET A 272 -3.71 -13.41 -2.49
N ASP A 273 -4.93 -13.92 -2.37
CA ASP A 273 -6.12 -13.20 -2.81
C ASP A 273 -7.13 -12.98 -1.68
N GLY A 274 -6.84 -13.48 -0.47
CA GLY A 274 -7.84 -13.53 0.58
C GLY A 274 -7.44 -12.92 1.93
N PRO A 275 -8.43 -12.69 2.79
CA PRO A 275 -8.21 -12.28 4.19
C PRO A 275 -7.36 -13.26 4.99
N GLU A 276 -7.32 -14.54 4.58
CA GLU A 276 -6.52 -15.64 5.17
C GLU A 276 -5.02 -15.45 4.95
N ASP A 277 -4.62 -14.70 3.93
CA ASP A 277 -3.22 -14.33 3.67
C ASP A 277 -2.76 -13.14 4.51
N CYS A 278 -3.69 -12.42 5.10
CA CYS A 278 -3.39 -11.37 6.04
C CYS A 278 -2.99 -11.93 7.40
N CYS A 279 -2.02 -11.29 8.04
CA CYS A 279 -1.67 -11.59 9.42
C CYS A 279 -2.88 -11.42 10.34
N VAL A 280 -3.26 -12.47 11.08
CA VAL A 280 -4.43 -12.44 11.98
C VAL A 280 -4.36 -11.34 13.02
N VAL A 281 -3.16 -10.85 13.34
CA VAL A 281 -2.95 -9.83 14.38
C VAL A 281 -2.96 -8.42 13.79
N CYS A 282 -2.15 -8.14 12.77
CA CYS A 282 -1.96 -6.78 12.26
C CYS A 282 -2.57 -6.53 10.88
N LYS A 283 -3.14 -7.53 10.25
CA LYS A 283 -3.76 -7.45 8.92
C LYS A 283 -2.81 -7.02 7.78
N ALA A 284 -1.49 -6.91 8.05
CA ALA A 284 -0.51 -6.83 6.97
C ALA A 284 -0.52 -8.14 6.17
N MET A 285 -0.17 -8.08 4.90
CA MET A 285 -0.10 -9.25 4.02
C MET A 285 1.39 -9.66 3.83
N PRO A 286 1.91 -10.62 4.64
CA PRO A 286 3.29 -11.07 4.52
C PRO A 286 3.45 -11.95 3.28
N PHE A 287 4.53 -11.74 2.51
CA PHE A 287 4.80 -12.53 1.30
C PHE A 287 6.06 -13.40 1.45
N ALA A 288 7.22 -12.80 1.70
CA ALA A 288 8.50 -13.53 1.64
C ALA A 288 8.59 -14.67 2.65
N ALA A 289 8.01 -14.49 3.84
CA ALA A 289 7.91 -15.53 4.86
C ALA A 289 6.62 -15.38 5.67
N VAL A 290 5.99 -16.52 5.96
CA VAL A 290 4.72 -16.59 6.68
C VAL A 290 4.85 -17.56 7.85
N VAL A 291 4.34 -17.19 9.02
CA VAL A 291 4.29 -18.13 10.15
C VAL A 291 2.94 -18.82 10.17
N ARG A 292 2.98 -20.16 10.18
CA ARG A 292 1.82 -21.05 10.32
C ARG A 292 1.88 -21.78 11.66
N CYS A 293 0.74 -22.29 12.13
CA CYS A 293 0.67 -23.15 13.29
C CYS A 293 -0.06 -24.45 12.92
N GLU A 294 0.30 -25.57 13.55
CA GLU A 294 -0.30 -26.88 13.29
C GLU A 294 -1.76 -27.01 13.78
N CYS A 295 -2.24 -26.09 14.64
CA CYS A 295 -3.65 -26.11 15.05
C CYS A 295 -4.58 -25.78 13.87
N GLU A 296 -5.84 -26.23 13.97
CA GLU A 296 -6.85 -26.00 12.92
C GLU A 296 -6.94 -24.52 12.52
N PHE A 297 -7.07 -23.63 13.51
CA PHE A 297 -7.06 -22.18 13.29
C PHE A 297 -5.76 -21.69 12.65
N GLY A 298 -4.60 -22.19 13.12
CA GLY A 298 -3.28 -21.74 12.66
C GLY A 298 -2.86 -22.23 11.28
N ARG A 299 -3.50 -23.28 10.75
CA ARG A 299 -3.29 -23.75 9.38
C ARG A 299 -3.96 -22.85 8.37
N SER A 300 -5.15 -22.34 8.72
CA SER A 300 -5.99 -21.52 7.84
C SER A 300 -5.54 -20.05 7.76
N PHE A 301 -4.78 -19.56 8.77
CA PHE A 301 -4.47 -18.13 8.85
C PHE A 301 -2.97 -17.85 8.92
N ALA A 302 -2.56 -16.79 8.22
CA ALA A 302 -1.19 -16.30 8.20
C ALA A 302 -0.84 -15.48 9.45
N ARG A 303 0.46 -15.42 9.76
CA ARG A 303 1.06 -14.43 10.69
C ARG A 303 2.31 -13.86 10.04
N CYS A 304 2.54 -12.57 10.21
CA CYS A 304 3.83 -12.00 9.87
C CYS A 304 4.89 -12.40 10.92
N LEU A 305 6.16 -12.26 10.58
CA LEU A 305 7.27 -12.63 11.45
C LEU A 305 7.24 -11.89 12.81
N GLN A 306 6.80 -10.63 12.83
CA GLN A 306 6.68 -9.85 14.10
C GLN A 306 5.60 -10.38 15.04
N HIS A 307 4.60 -11.11 14.51
CA HIS A 307 3.50 -11.67 15.29
C HIS A 307 3.56 -13.21 15.35
N TRP A 308 4.74 -13.76 15.18
CA TRP A 308 4.97 -15.21 15.13
C TRP A 308 4.37 -15.97 16.31
N ASN A 309 4.36 -15.37 17.52
CA ASN A 309 3.91 -15.97 18.77
C ASN A 309 2.49 -15.57 19.20
N ARG A 310 1.74 -14.82 18.38
CA ARG A 310 0.39 -14.33 18.69
C ARG A 310 -0.67 -15.05 17.86
N GLY A 311 -1.94 -14.81 18.22
CA GLY A 311 -3.11 -15.27 17.44
C GLY A 311 -3.58 -16.69 17.77
N CYS A 312 -2.87 -17.46 18.61
CA CYS A 312 -3.33 -18.71 19.23
C CYS A 312 -2.46 -19.04 20.45
N ASP A 313 -2.97 -19.86 21.38
CA ASP A 313 -2.30 -20.25 22.63
C ASP A 313 -1.40 -21.50 22.47
N CYS A 314 -1.15 -21.93 21.25
CA CYS A 314 -0.33 -23.10 20.96
C CYS A 314 1.13 -22.90 21.39
N LYS A 315 1.76 -23.99 21.83
CA LYS A 315 3.20 -23.99 22.14
C LYS A 315 4.03 -23.69 20.92
N GLN A 316 5.19 -23.09 21.11
CA GLN A 316 6.15 -22.70 20.06
C GLN A 316 6.48 -23.84 19.08
N ARG A 317 6.69 -25.06 19.59
CA ARG A 317 7.01 -26.26 18.77
C ARG A 317 5.97 -26.60 17.70
N HIS A 318 4.73 -26.09 17.81
CA HIS A 318 3.66 -26.27 16.83
C HIS A 318 3.64 -25.20 15.75
N ARG A 319 4.58 -24.27 15.79
CA ARG A 319 4.71 -23.18 14.84
C ARG A 319 5.86 -23.44 13.89
N MET A 320 5.68 -23.03 12.64
CA MET A 320 6.65 -23.17 11.58
C MET A 320 6.69 -21.92 10.72
N VAL A 321 7.83 -21.66 10.11
CA VAL A 321 8.01 -20.56 9.14
C VAL A 321 8.01 -21.15 7.74
N GLU A 322 7.02 -20.76 6.96
CA GLU A 322 6.92 -21.02 5.53
C GLU A 322 7.73 -19.98 4.79
N MET A 323 8.85 -20.38 4.21
CA MET A 323 9.73 -19.54 3.41
C MET A 323 9.27 -19.60 1.96
N ARG A 324 8.75 -18.50 1.44
CA ARG A 324 8.35 -18.34 0.04
C ARG A 324 9.49 -17.77 -0.81
N MET A 325 10.35 -16.99 -0.17
CA MET A 325 11.61 -16.48 -0.74
C MET A 325 12.76 -16.76 0.23
N GLU A 326 13.85 -17.28 -0.28
CA GLU A 326 15.10 -17.43 0.49
C GLU A 326 15.91 -16.12 0.44
N VAL A 327 16.70 -15.87 1.48
CA VAL A 327 17.59 -14.68 1.55
C VAL A 327 18.52 -14.63 0.35
N ASP A 328 19.15 -15.76 0.01
CA ASP A 328 20.09 -15.86 -1.12
C ASP A 328 19.37 -15.64 -2.46
N GLU A 329 18.11 -16.07 -2.61
CA GLU A 329 17.30 -15.83 -3.81
C GLU A 329 17.01 -14.33 -3.98
N LEU A 330 16.67 -13.61 -2.89
CA LEU A 330 16.45 -12.17 -2.92
C LEU A 330 17.73 -11.41 -3.27
N ARG A 331 18.86 -11.76 -2.66
CA ARG A 331 20.17 -11.16 -2.96
C ARG A 331 20.62 -11.44 -4.38
N ALA A 332 20.44 -12.68 -4.87
CA ALA A 332 20.74 -13.03 -6.26
C ALA A 332 19.87 -12.25 -7.26
N LEU A 333 18.58 -12.07 -6.94
CA LEU A 333 17.67 -11.26 -7.76
C LEU A 333 18.12 -9.79 -7.75
N ALA A 334 18.44 -9.21 -6.61
CA ALA A 334 18.97 -7.85 -6.49
C ALA A 334 20.24 -7.70 -7.34
N LYS A 335 21.20 -8.61 -7.21
CA LYS A 335 22.45 -8.61 -7.98
C LYS A 335 22.20 -8.70 -9.48
N SER A 336 21.21 -9.48 -9.93
CA SER A 336 20.87 -9.62 -11.35
C SER A 336 20.36 -8.34 -12.02
N LEU A 337 20.02 -7.33 -11.21
CA LEU A 337 19.60 -6.00 -11.66
C LEU A 337 20.77 -4.99 -11.70
N GLU A 338 22.01 -5.38 -11.41
CA GLU A 338 23.17 -4.51 -11.57
C GLU A 338 23.40 -4.15 -13.03
N LEU A 339 23.65 -2.85 -13.30
CA LEU A 339 23.83 -2.29 -14.63
C LEU A 339 25.29 -2.14 -14.99
#